data_5269d241eb1505c2e31ed790fbcc767b
#
_entry.id   5269d241eb1505c2e31ed790fbcc767b
#
_cell.length_a   1.000
_cell.length_b   1.000
_cell.length_c   1.000
_cell.angle_alpha   90.00
_cell.angle_beta   90.00
_cell.angle_gamma   90.00
#
_symmetry.space_group_name_H-M   'P 1'
#
loop_
_entity.id
_entity.type
_entity.pdbx_description
1 polymer ?
#
loop_
_entity_poly.entity_id
_entity_poly.type
_entity_poly.pdbx_seq_one_letter_code
_entity_poly.pdbx_strand_id
1 'polypeptide(L)'
;MKRIVWTFRKEEGIFMVETDVKISAADLYDYVLMHTYSGTSGIIGSTAGALFVVAGFMTQKWLLVIAGIIILLYLPVTLWTKSKLQWTANEAFQKPLHYVLDDNGITVSQGEVSESQSWEDMVKAVSTTRSIILYTSGRNASIFPKAQLGDQKDALIEMISTHMPPKKVKIRS
;
A
#
# COMPACT_ATOMS: atom_id res chain seq x y z
N MET A 1 5.12 19.26 -20.15
CA MET A 1 5.36 17.85 -20.48
C MET A 1 6.84 17.57 -20.17
N LYS A 2 7.17 17.28 -18.87
CA LYS A 2 8.54 16.98 -18.45
C LYS A 2 8.78 15.50 -18.72
N ARG A 3 9.71 15.21 -19.64
CA ARG A 3 10.26 13.87 -19.85
C ARG A 3 10.90 13.41 -18.54
N ILE A 4 10.33 12.39 -17.94
CA ILE A 4 10.97 11.63 -16.86
C ILE A 4 12.10 10.86 -17.54
N VAL A 5 13.34 11.23 -17.21
CA VAL A 5 14.54 10.58 -17.76
C VAL A 5 14.77 9.34 -16.91
N TRP A 6 14.53 8.19 -17.51
CA TRP A 6 14.81 6.88 -16.96
C TRP A 6 16.31 6.62 -17.09
N THR A 7 17.02 6.53 -16.00
CA THR A 7 18.43 6.15 -16.03
C THR A 7 18.58 4.79 -15.38
N PHE A 8 18.57 3.74 -16.21
CA PHE A 8 19.19 2.48 -15.83
C PHE A 8 20.70 2.71 -15.85
N ARG A 9 21.29 3.06 -14.71
CA ARG A 9 22.74 3.17 -14.61
C ARG A 9 23.28 1.83 -14.14
N LYS A 10 23.69 1.01 -15.07
CA LYS A 10 24.51 -0.17 -14.82
C LYS A 10 25.97 0.28 -14.72
N GLU A 11 26.30 0.91 -13.61
CA GLU A 11 27.71 1.15 -13.27
C GLU A 11 28.14 0.06 -12.30
N GLU A 12 29.14 -0.71 -12.68
CA GLU A 12 29.87 -1.69 -11.87
C GLU A 12 29.05 -2.83 -11.22
N GLY A 13 28.05 -3.38 -11.91
CA GLY A 13 27.36 -4.60 -11.45
C GLY A 13 26.32 -4.37 -10.32
N ILE A 14 26.04 -3.16 -9.92
CA ILE A 14 25.01 -2.83 -8.92
C ILE A 14 23.67 -2.72 -9.63
N PHE A 15 22.73 -3.57 -9.23
CA PHE A 15 21.34 -3.47 -9.67
C PHE A 15 20.63 -2.43 -8.80
N MET A 16 20.15 -1.35 -9.41
CA MET A 16 19.50 -0.24 -8.72
C MET A 16 18.20 0.14 -9.43
N VAL A 17 17.14 0.32 -8.64
CA VAL A 17 15.84 0.79 -9.12
C VAL A 17 15.56 2.16 -8.52
N GLU A 18 15.34 3.15 -9.37
CA GLU A 18 15.08 4.52 -8.99
C GLU A 18 13.72 4.95 -9.52
N THR A 19 12.84 5.49 -8.68
CA THR A 19 11.49 5.88 -9.08
C THR A 19 10.95 7.04 -8.25
N ASP A 20 10.24 7.94 -8.93
CA ASP A 20 9.50 9.02 -8.29
C ASP A 20 8.03 8.63 -8.13
N VAL A 21 7.54 8.70 -6.91
CA VAL A 21 6.18 8.32 -6.58
C VAL A 21 5.44 9.48 -5.94
N LYS A 22 4.27 9.81 -6.45
CA LYS A 22 3.35 10.75 -5.82
C LYS A 22 2.13 10.02 -5.30
N ILE A 23 2.02 9.93 -3.99
CA ILE A 23 0.90 9.26 -3.32
C ILE A 23 -0.38 10.07 -3.48
N SER A 24 -1.45 9.42 -3.93
CA SER A 24 -2.81 9.98 -3.95
C SER A 24 -3.63 9.55 -2.73
N ALA A 25 -4.73 10.24 -2.47
CA ALA A 25 -5.69 9.82 -1.43
C ALA A 25 -6.24 8.41 -1.68
N ALA A 26 -6.36 8.01 -2.96
CA ALA A 26 -6.83 6.68 -3.34
C ALA A 26 -5.77 5.58 -3.08
N ASP A 27 -4.49 5.90 -3.24
CA ASP A 27 -3.40 4.95 -2.95
C ASP A 27 -3.25 4.77 -1.42
N LEU A 28 -3.39 5.86 -0.67
CA LEU A 28 -3.42 5.80 0.78
C LEU A 28 -4.62 5.01 1.30
N TYR A 29 -5.80 5.19 0.70
CA TYR A 29 -6.99 4.41 1.02
C TYR A 29 -6.79 2.92 0.73
N ASP A 30 -6.24 2.56 -0.43
CA ASP A 30 -5.93 1.19 -0.82
C ASP A 30 -4.99 0.52 0.21
N TYR A 31 -3.95 1.23 0.64
CA TYR A 31 -3.06 0.78 1.71
C TYR A 31 -3.79 0.54 3.04
N VAL A 32 -4.56 1.54 3.50
CA VAL A 32 -5.26 1.47 4.79
C VAL A 32 -6.34 0.38 4.77
N LEU A 33 -7.03 0.23 3.64
CA LEU A 33 -8.01 -0.83 3.43
C LEU A 33 -7.36 -2.21 3.54
N MET A 34 -6.27 -2.44 2.77
CA MET A 34 -5.52 -3.68 2.81
C MET A 34 -5.00 -3.99 4.22
N HIS A 35 -4.44 -2.98 4.91
CA HIS A 35 -3.93 -3.14 6.27
C HIS A 35 -5.03 -3.53 7.26
N THR A 36 -6.18 -2.84 7.21
CA THR A 36 -7.32 -3.08 8.11
C THR A 36 -7.95 -4.45 7.89
N TYR A 37 -8.18 -4.83 6.61
CA TYR A 37 -8.79 -6.13 6.27
C TYR A 37 -7.82 -7.31 6.35
N SER A 38 -6.53 -7.06 6.44
CA SER A 38 -5.54 -8.08 6.81
C SER A 38 -5.46 -8.32 8.32
N GLY A 39 -6.07 -7.44 9.11
CA GLY A 39 -6.14 -7.52 10.57
C GLY A 39 -7.47 -8.09 11.07
N THR A 40 -7.51 -8.40 12.36
CA THR A 40 -8.67 -9.01 13.04
C THR A 40 -9.92 -8.13 13.00
N SER A 41 -9.75 -6.82 13.12
CA SER A 41 -10.87 -5.87 13.18
C SER A 41 -11.70 -5.83 11.89
N GLY A 42 -11.04 -5.87 10.73
CA GLY A 42 -11.73 -5.91 9.44
C GLY A 42 -12.52 -7.20 9.24
N ILE A 43 -11.94 -8.33 9.64
CA ILE A 43 -12.58 -9.65 9.53
C ILE A 43 -13.80 -9.72 10.45
N ILE A 44 -13.67 -9.33 11.72
CA ILE A 44 -14.77 -9.37 12.69
C ILE A 44 -15.94 -8.48 12.25
N GLY A 45 -15.66 -7.23 11.84
CA GLY A 45 -16.69 -6.31 11.39
C GLY A 45 -17.43 -6.81 10.15
N SER A 46 -16.70 -7.35 9.17
CA SER A 46 -17.30 -7.91 7.96
C SER A 46 -18.13 -9.14 8.23
N THR A 47 -17.64 -10.04 9.09
CA THR A 47 -18.38 -11.26 9.48
C THR A 47 -19.66 -10.89 10.22
N ALA A 48 -19.61 -9.99 11.19
CA ALA A 48 -20.79 -9.56 11.94
C ALA A 48 -21.82 -8.92 11.00
N GLY A 49 -21.42 -7.98 10.16
CA GLY A 49 -22.32 -7.35 9.20
C GLY A 49 -22.96 -8.35 8.24
N ALA A 50 -22.19 -9.29 7.71
CA ALA A 50 -22.71 -10.36 6.84
C ALA A 50 -23.74 -11.24 7.56
N LEU A 51 -23.48 -11.63 8.82
CA LEU A 51 -24.41 -12.42 9.63
C LEU A 51 -25.73 -11.70 9.86
N PHE A 52 -25.69 -10.37 10.13
CA PHE A 52 -26.90 -9.56 10.26
C PHE A 52 -27.73 -9.53 8.98
N VAL A 53 -27.07 -9.39 7.82
CA VAL A 53 -27.75 -9.42 6.51
C VAL A 53 -28.41 -10.78 6.28
N VAL A 54 -27.70 -11.87 6.47
CA VAL A 54 -28.21 -13.23 6.27
C VAL A 54 -29.38 -13.51 7.23
N ALA A 55 -29.22 -13.23 8.52
CA ALA A 55 -30.26 -13.41 9.52
C ALA A 55 -31.50 -12.56 9.20
N GLY A 56 -31.32 -11.34 8.70
CA GLY A 56 -32.41 -10.46 8.30
C GLY A 56 -33.23 -11.03 7.15
N PHE A 57 -32.57 -11.59 6.14
CA PHE A 57 -33.26 -12.27 5.03
C PHE A 57 -33.99 -13.54 5.50
N MET A 58 -33.33 -14.40 6.31
CA MET A 58 -33.93 -15.64 6.80
C MET A 58 -35.15 -15.40 7.69
N THR A 59 -35.13 -14.34 8.50
CA THR A 59 -36.22 -14.00 9.42
C THR A 59 -37.21 -12.97 8.86
N GLN A 60 -37.01 -12.54 7.61
CA GLN A 60 -37.78 -11.47 6.94
C GLN A 60 -37.83 -10.15 7.72
N LYS A 61 -36.81 -9.89 8.54
CA LYS A 61 -36.67 -8.68 9.34
C LYS A 61 -35.76 -7.67 8.66
N TRP A 62 -36.32 -6.82 7.84
CA TRP A 62 -35.58 -5.84 7.03
C TRP A 62 -34.71 -4.87 7.84
N LEU A 63 -35.05 -4.60 9.11
CA LEU A 63 -34.22 -3.79 9.99
C LEU A 63 -32.86 -4.44 10.24
N LEU A 64 -32.79 -5.78 10.34
CA LEU A 64 -31.51 -6.49 10.47
C LEU A 64 -30.67 -6.39 9.18
N VAL A 65 -31.31 -6.45 8.01
CA VAL A 65 -30.63 -6.29 6.74
C VAL A 65 -30.01 -4.90 6.64
N ILE A 66 -30.78 -3.86 6.97
CA ILE A 66 -30.31 -2.47 6.96
C ILE A 66 -29.14 -2.31 7.95
N ALA A 67 -29.28 -2.81 9.17
CA ALA A 67 -28.23 -2.75 10.18
C ALA A 67 -26.95 -3.45 9.70
N GLY A 68 -27.07 -4.63 9.10
CA GLY A 68 -25.93 -5.37 8.52
C GLY A 68 -25.22 -4.60 7.41
N ILE A 69 -25.97 -3.97 6.50
CA ILE A 69 -25.41 -3.13 5.44
C ILE A 69 -24.67 -1.92 6.03
N ILE A 70 -25.23 -1.26 7.04
CA ILE A 70 -24.58 -0.14 7.72
C ILE A 70 -23.24 -0.59 8.32
N ILE A 71 -23.22 -1.73 9.01
CA ILE A 71 -21.99 -2.31 9.60
C ILE A 71 -20.94 -2.58 8.51
N LEU A 72 -21.33 -3.19 7.38
CA LEU A 72 -20.43 -3.52 6.27
C LEU A 72 -19.86 -2.26 5.62
N LEU A 73 -20.63 -1.21 5.46
CA LEU A 73 -20.22 0.04 4.83
C LEU A 73 -19.44 0.96 5.78
N TYR A 74 -19.57 0.77 7.09
CA TYR A 74 -18.96 1.65 8.09
C TYR A 74 -17.42 1.73 7.92
N LEU A 75 -16.75 0.60 7.84
CA LEU A 75 -15.29 0.57 7.69
C LEU A 75 -14.80 1.19 6.37
N PRO A 76 -15.27 0.77 5.19
CA PRO A 76 -14.84 1.37 3.93
C PRO A 76 -15.03 2.88 3.89
N VAL A 77 -16.20 3.36 4.31
CA VAL A 77 -16.51 4.81 4.31
C VAL A 77 -15.62 5.58 5.28
N THR A 78 -15.48 5.05 6.50
CA THR A 78 -14.63 5.69 7.53
C THR A 78 -13.16 5.73 7.09
N LEU A 79 -12.65 4.63 6.52
CA LEU A 79 -11.27 4.56 6.04
C LEU A 79 -11.04 5.51 4.86
N TRP A 80 -12.00 5.63 3.94
CA TRP A 80 -11.92 6.59 2.84
C TRP A 80 -11.82 8.04 3.36
N THR A 81 -12.70 8.42 4.28
CA THR A 81 -12.71 9.76 4.86
C THR A 81 -11.40 10.06 5.60
N LYS A 82 -10.91 9.10 6.40
CA LYS A 82 -9.63 9.23 7.12
C LYS A 82 -8.44 9.36 6.17
N SER A 83 -8.39 8.53 5.12
CA SER A 83 -7.31 8.58 4.13
C SER A 83 -7.29 9.91 3.37
N LYS A 84 -8.46 10.42 3.00
CA LYS A 84 -8.58 11.73 2.35
C LYS A 84 -8.12 12.85 3.28
N LEU A 85 -8.54 12.83 4.54
CA LEU A 85 -8.13 13.83 5.53
C LEU A 85 -6.61 13.76 5.79
N GLN A 86 -6.06 12.57 5.98
CA GLN A 86 -4.62 12.36 6.19
C GLN A 86 -3.80 12.84 4.98
N TRP A 87 -4.26 12.54 3.76
CA TRP A 87 -3.62 12.99 2.54
C TRP A 87 -3.60 14.52 2.43
N THR A 88 -4.72 15.18 2.79
CA THR A 88 -4.82 16.65 2.75
C THR A 88 -3.98 17.31 3.85
N ALA A 89 -3.93 16.71 5.04
CA ALA A 89 -3.25 17.29 6.21
C ALA A 89 -1.73 17.10 6.18
N ASN A 90 -1.21 16.13 5.42
CA ASN A 90 0.21 15.83 5.38
C ASN A 90 0.85 16.33 4.09
N GLU A 91 1.68 17.37 4.21
CA GLU A 91 2.40 17.99 3.09
C GLU A 91 3.33 16.99 2.36
N ALA A 92 3.83 15.96 3.06
CA ALA A 92 4.68 14.96 2.43
C ALA A 92 3.97 14.20 1.31
N PHE A 93 2.64 14.01 1.36
CA PHE A 93 1.88 13.37 0.28
C PHE A 93 1.59 14.31 -0.90
N GLN A 94 1.79 15.62 -0.74
CA GLN A 94 1.56 16.60 -1.80
C GLN A 94 2.72 16.70 -2.77
N LYS A 95 3.91 16.27 -2.35
CA LYS A 95 5.14 16.32 -3.15
C LYS A 95 5.55 14.89 -3.56
N PRO A 96 6.24 14.71 -4.69
CA PRO A 96 6.82 13.41 -5.04
C PRO A 96 7.82 12.93 -3.99
N LEU A 97 7.81 11.65 -3.73
CA LEU A 97 8.81 10.93 -2.96
C LEU A 97 9.76 10.25 -3.96
N HIS A 98 11.04 10.47 -3.79
CA HIS A 98 12.07 9.84 -4.60
C HIS A 98 12.57 8.59 -3.90
N TYR A 99 12.43 7.44 -4.54
CA TYR A 99 12.84 6.14 -4.02
C TYR A 99 14.03 5.61 -4.80
N VAL A 100 15.04 5.16 -4.08
CA VAL A 100 16.17 4.40 -4.59
C VAL A 100 16.23 3.08 -3.86
N LEU A 101 16.17 1.99 -4.62
CA LEU A 101 16.34 0.64 -4.09
C LEU A 101 17.64 0.07 -4.67
N ASP A 102 18.50 -0.41 -3.79
CA ASP A 102 19.79 -1.02 -4.13
C ASP A 102 20.01 -2.30 -3.31
N ASP A 103 21.21 -2.87 -3.38
CA ASP A 103 21.56 -4.09 -2.65
C ASP A 103 21.56 -3.92 -1.13
N ASN A 104 21.65 -2.69 -0.62
CA ASN A 104 21.69 -2.38 0.82
C ASN A 104 20.29 -2.20 1.42
N GLY A 105 19.33 -1.71 0.62
CA GLY A 105 18.00 -1.42 1.12
C GLY A 105 17.20 -0.47 0.24
N ILE A 106 16.35 0.30 0.91
CA ILE A 106 15.53 1.34 0.30
C ILE A 106 15.85 2.68 0.91
N THR A 107 16.09 3.66 0.07
CA THR A 107 16.24 5.06 0.46
C THR A 107 15.06 5.85 -0.11
N VAL A 108 14.39 6.60 0.75
CA VAL A 108 13.34 7.54 0.37
C VAL A 108 13.81 8.95 0.67
N SER A 109 13.69 9.83 -0.30
CA SER A 109 14.05 11.23 -0.14
C SER A 109 12.95 12.18 -0.61
N GLN A 110 12.87 13.34 0.06
CA GLN A 110 11.97 14.42 -0.31
C GLN A 110 12.62 15.75 0.04
N GLY A 111 13.06 16.50 -0.97
CA GLY A 111 13.87 17.68 -0.77
C GLY A 111 15.20 17.35 -0.12
N GLU A 112 15.47 17.96 1.04
CA GLU A 112 16.73 17.77 1.79
C GLU A 112 16.63 16.60 2.81
N VAL A 113 15.43 16.05 3.00
CA VAL A 113 15.21 14.95 3.95
C VAL A 113 15.37 13.62 3.22
N SER A 114 16.17 12.73 3.79
CA SER A 114 16.38 11.37 3.29
C SER A 114 16.37 10.39 4.44
N GLU A 115 15.73 9.25 4.24
CA GLU A 115 15.65 8.14 5.19
C GLU A 115 15.99 6.85 4.44
N SER A 116 16.90 6.06 5.01
CA SER A 116 17.32 4.77 4.45
C SER A 116 16.98 3.65 5.42
N GLN A 117 16.56 2.51 4.87
CA GLN A 117 16.21 1.31 5.63
C GLN A 117 16.78 0.08 4.96
N SER A 118 17.39 -0.81 5.75
CA SER A 118 17.96 -2.07 5.27
C SER A 118 16.88 -3.09 4.87
N TRP A 119 17.21 -4.00 3.94
CA TRP A 119 16.34 -5.13 3.60
C TRP A 119 16.02 -6.04 4.79
N GLU A 120 16.94 -6.14 5.76
CA GLU A 120 16.75 -6.95 6.98
C GLU A 120 15.59 -6.45 7.83
N ASP A 121 15.40 -5.12 7.87
CA ASP A 121 14.34 -4.45 8.64
C ASP A 121 12.96 -4.57 7.98
N MET A 122 12.90 -5.02 6.73
CA MET A 122 11.64 -5.17 6.01
C MET A 122 10.77 -6.29 6.59
N VAL A 123 9.55 -5.94 6.94
CA VAL A 123 8.61 -6.87 7.57
C VAL A 123 7.95 -7.79 6.54
N LYS A 124 7.39 -7.22 5.49
CA LYS A 124 6.72 -7.92 4.40
C LYS A 124 6.51 -7.03 3.18
N ALA A 125 6.38 -7.66 2.02
CA ALA A 125 5.95 -7.00 0.79
C ALA A 125 4.66 -7.65 0.30
N VAL A 126 3.66 -6.84 -0.05
CA VAL A 126 2.36 -7.31 -0.55
C VAL A 126 1.96 -6.50 -1.76
N SER A 127 1.12 -7.06 -2.63
CA SER A 127 0.49 -6.27 -3.69
C SER A 127 -1.03 -6.26 -3.54
N THR A 128 -1.60 -5.10 -3.81
CA THR A 128 -3.03 -4.89 -4.01
C THR A 128 -3.32 -4.81 -5.51
N THR A 129 -4.55 -4.50 -5.87
CA THR A 129 -4.90 -4.19 -7.26
C THR A 129 -4.19 -2.93 -7.76
N ARG A 130 -3.98 -1.93 -6.90
CA ARG A 130 -3.45 -0.61 -7.25
C ARG A 130 -1.98 -0.43 -6.98
N SER A 131 -1.45 -1.05 -5.92
CA SER A 131 -0.14 -0.71 -5.39
C SER A 131 0.69 -1.94 -5.04
N ILE A 132 2.02 -1.76 -5.00
CA ILE A 132 2.95 -2.62 -4.28
C ILE A 132 3.25 -1.91 -2.97
N ILE A 133 3.14 -2.63 -1.86
CA ILE A 133 3.29 -2.08 -0.51
C ILE A 133 4.43 -2.83 0.18
N LEU A 134 5.47 -2.12 0.54
CA LEU A 134 6.63 -2.62 1.27
C LEU A 134 6.58 -2.12 2.71
N TYR A 135 6.31 -3.01 3.64
CA TYR A 135 6.22 -2.69 5.07
C TYR A 135 7.59 -2.66 5.70
N THR A 136 7.92 -1.53 6.29
CA THR A 136 9.16 -1.29 7.04
C THR A 136 8.95 -1.45 8.54
N SER A 137 7.71 -1.40 8.99
CA SER A 137 7.30 -1.70 10.37
C SER A 137 5.85 -2.18 10.41
N GLY A 138 5.32 -2.42 11.61
CA GLY A 138 3.91 -2.76 11.78
C GLY A 138 2.93 -1.65 11.33
N ARG A 139 3.40 -0.42 11.19
CA ARG A 139 2.58 0.76 10.85
C ARG A 139 3.09 1.56 9.66
N ASN A 140 4.38 1.48 9.35
CA ASN A 140 5.01 2.24 8.29
C ASN A 140 5.19 1.36 7.06
N ALA A 141 4.92 1.93 5.90
CA ALA A 141 5.09 1.24 4.62
C ALA A 141 5.41 2.24 3.51
N SER A 142 6.24 1.82 2.57
CA SER A 142 6.42 2.48 1.29
C SER A 142 5.36 1.96 0.31
N ILE A 143 4.67 2.88 -0.36
CA ILE A 143 3.57 2.59 -1.27
C ILE A 143 4.02 2.93 -2.68
N PHE A 144 3.99 1.96 -3.57
CA PHE A 144 4.36 2.10 -4.97
C PHE A 144 3.11 1.90 -5.84
N PRO A 145 2.41 2.97 -6.28
CA PRO A 145 1.26 2.85 -7.18
C PRO A 145 1.69 2.26 -8.52
N LYS A 146 1.13 1.11 -8.89
CA LYS A 146 1.50 0.37 -10.10
C LYS A 146 1.38 1.21 -11.39
N ALA A 147 0.41 2.12 -11.42
CA ALA A 147 0.20 3.01 -12.54
C ALA A 147 1.35 4.02 -12.77
N GLN A 148 2.19 4.27 -11.76
CA GLN A 148 3.32 5.18 -11.85
C GLN A 148 4.65 4.46 -12.14
N LEU A 149 4.71 3.15 -11.92
CA LEU A 149 5.94 2.36 -12.11
C LEU A 149 6.26 2.09 -13.58
N GLY A 150 5.26 2.00 -14.45
CA GLY A 150 5.48 1.67 -15.86
C GLY A 150 6.32 0.40 -16.02
N ASP A 151 7.38 0.49 -16.82
CA ASP A 151 8.31 -0.62 -17.10
C ASP A 151 9.20 -0.99 -15.89
N GLN A 152 9.26 -0.15 -14.86
CA GLN A 152 10.04 -0.41 -13.65
C GLN A 152 9.34 -1.38 -12.67
N LYS A 153 8.07 -1.68 -12.90
CA LYS A 153 7.28 -2.55 -12.01
C LYS A 153 7.97 -3.90 -11.80
N ASP A 154 8.42 -4.53 -12.88
CA ASP A 154 9.01 -5.86 -12.82
C ASP A 154 10.40 -5.82 -12.18
N ALA A 155 11.20 -4.79 -12.46
CA ALA A 155 12.48 -4.56 -11.82
C ALA A 155 12.33 -4.31 -10.30
N LEU A 156 11.32 -3.55 -9.89
CA LEU A 156 11.01 -3.33 -8.47
C LEU A 156 10.62 -4.65 -7.77
N ILE A 157 9.79 -5.47 -8.42
CA ILE A 157 9.36 -6.77 -7.88
C ILE A 157 10.56 -7.71 -7.77
N GLU A 158 11.44 -7.74 -8.77
CA GLU A 158 12.65 -8.55 -8.79
C GLU A 158 13.59 -8.15 -7.64
N MET A 159 13.85 -6.84 -7.47
CA MET A 159 14.67 -6.31 -6.38
C MET A 159 14.12 -6.74 -5.01
N ILE A 160 12.85 -6.55 -4.76
CA ILE A 160 12.19 -6.95 -3.50
C ILE A 160 12.29 -8.47 -3.30
N SER A 161 12.06 -9.25 -4.35
CA SER A 161 12.04 -10.72 -4.28
C SER A 161 13.42 -11.33 -4.09
N THR A 162 14.46 -10.65 -4.57
CA THR A 162 15.86 -11.07 -4.41
C THR A 162 16.37 -10.85 -2.99
N HIS A 163 16.01 -9.72 -2.38
CA HIS A 163 16.54 -9.31 -1.07
C HIS A 163 15.66 -9.71 0.12
N MET A 164 14.39 -10.07 -0.12
CA MET A 164 13.49 -10.48 0.95
C MET A 164 13.19 -12.00 0.93
N PRO A 165 13.08 -12.66 2.11
CA PRO A 165 12.70 -14.04 2.17
C PRO A 165 11.34 -14.31 1.49
N PRO A 166 11.17 -15.40 0.70
CA PRO A 166 9.94 -15.68 -0.04
C PRO A 166 8.67 -15.70 0.82
N LYS A 167 8.78 -16.09 2.09
CA LYS A 167 7.67 -16.09 3.05
C LYS A 167 7.14 -14.69 3.36
N LYS A 168 7.98 -13.66 3.23
CA LYS A 168 7.64 -12.26 3.46
C LYS A 168 7.09 -11.57 2.20
N VAL A 169 7.25 -12.14 1.00
CA VAL A 169 6.86 -11.55 -0.28
C VAL A 169 5.56 -12.19 -0.78
N LYS A 170 4.49 -11.40 -0.84
CA LYS A 170 3.17 -11.81 -1.34
C LYS A 170 2.72 -10.85 -2.45
N ILE A 171 3.59 -10.67 -3.43
CA ILE A 171 3.33 -9.85 -4.61
C ILE A 171 2.77 -10.75 -5.70
N ARG A 172 1.63 -10.37 -6.25
CA ARG A 172 1.03 -11.02 -7.44
C ARG A 172 1.42 -10.18 -8.65
N SER A 173 2.04 -10.79 -9.61
CA SER A 173 2.31 -10.24 -10.94
C SER A 173 1.03 -9.89 -11.68
#